data_060988f778e169f877deb8ab3ccbbd69
#
_entry.id   060988f778e169f877deb8ab3ccbbd69
#
_cell.length_a   1.000
_cell.length_b   1.000
_cell.length_c   1.000
_cell.angle_alpha   90.00
_cell.angle_beta   90.00
_cell.angle_gamma   90.00
#
_symmetry.space_group_name_H-M   'P 1'
#
loop_
_entity.id
_entity.type
_entity.pdbx_description
1 polymer ?
#
loop_
_entity_poly.entity_id
_entity_poly.type
_entity_poly.pdbx_seq_one_letter_code
_entity_poly.pdbx_strand_id
1 'polypeptide(L)'
;MAVINFDVKNISLFADGKSFGEHGQFNQIDGVVEFAVDPNNEVNKSIVDLKLAPTDENGLVHFKSKVSLITPSDTSKGNARLMVDIVNRGRPLIHGNFNRMDLFDSIEGDGFLFNHGYSVISLGWQWDVIEDDVLYGFEAPFAKIDETGFRGETVIEIRTNHVQKTHLLANRIHTPNTPMDINDPNARLTVRDWEDGPESNVPRSEWSFANETDSGVEPSDEYVYMESGFQPGKIYYLSYTPSIAPVVGTGMLAVRDIASFFKSDSNVNPINKPFEKVYGFGISQTGRMQRHILYLGLNLDESGKVAYDGHIVHVAGARKGEFNHRYAQPSQQSAPGFGHMFPFADEEMKDPYSDNVDGLFNELRKINAVPKVFYTNSSAEYWRGDNANMHIHPIEERDLPEAPEARIYLFSGTQHGAGTLAPDDVGPDGSVGMYKFNVVDYRPLLRASLINLDKWATDGTLPPPSSYPRINDGTAIKPEVLIEKVNNILDINTPDPKKVWLIRRVDMGERASEGIGRLPAKEFETYQNFVSNIDEDANETGGIRMPDLTCLLYTSPSPRDQRGS
;
A
#
# COMPACT_ATOMS: atom_id res chain seq x y z
N MET A 1 5.79 -8.39 -25.27
CA MET A 1 4.59 -7.93 -24.52
C MET A 1 4.18 -9.06 -23.60
N ALA A 2 4.19 -8.84 -22.32
CA ALA A 2 3.96 -9.91 -21.33
C ALA A 2 2.51 -10.41 -21.26
N VAL A 3 1.51 -9.57 -21.58
CA VAL A 3 0.10 -10.03 -21.68
C VAL A 3 -0.09 -10.85 -22.96
N ILE A 4 -0.41 -12.12 -22.79
CA ILE A 4 -0.59 -13.08 -23.89
C ILE A 4 -2.07 -13.37 -24.20
N ASN A 5 -2.96 -13.18 -23.23
CA ASN A 5 -4.41 -13.36 -23.36
C ASN A 5 -5.19 -12.44 -22.43
N PHE A 6 -6.33 -11.96 -22.88
CA PHE A 6 -7.36 -11.32 -22.05
C PHE A 6 -8.67 -12.12 -22.26
N ASP A 7 -8.93 -13.04 -21.35
CA ASP A 7 -10.11 -13.91 -21.39
C ASP A 7 -11.32 -13.19 -20.82
N VAL A 8 -12.10 -12.58 -21.70
CA VAL A 8 -13.34 -11.85 -21.34
C VAL A 8 -14.41 -12.85 -20.88
N LYS A 9 -14.83 -12.74 -19.64
CA LYS A 9 -15.87 -13.58 -19.03
C LYS A 9 -17.26 -12.98 -19.14
N ASN A 10 -17.35 -11.64 -19.01
CA ASN A 10 -18.62 -10.93 -19.07
C ASN A 10 -18.44 -9.52 -19.64
N ILE A 11 -19.43 -9.02 -20.36
CA ILE A 11 -19.56 -7.61 -20.74
C ILE A 11 -20.98 -7.17 -20.39
N SER A 12 -21.09 -6.14 -19.58
CA SER A 12 -22.38 -5.56 -19.17
C SER A 12 -22.34 -4.04 -19.26
N LEU A 13 -23.51 -3.43 -19.34
CA LEU A 13 -23.60 -1.97 -19.16
C LEU A 13 -23.34 -1.64 -17.69
N PHE A 14 -22.36 -0.76 -17.46
CA PHE A 14 -22.04 -0.27 -16.14
C PHE A 14 -23.14 0.65 -15.61
N ALA A 15 -23.44 0.58 -14.29
CA ALA A 15 -24.44 1.40 -13.61
C ALA A 15 -25.81 1.40 -14.34
N ASP A 16 -26.30 0.21 -14.71
CA ASP A 16 -27.57 0.01 -15.42
C ASP A 16 -27.74 0.88 -16.68
N GLY A 17 -26.63 1.21 -17.34
CA GLY A 17 -26.61 2.04 -18.54
C GLY A 17 -26.78 3.53 -18.32
N LYS A 18 -26.51 4.02 -17.12
CA LYS A 18 -26.43 5.45 -16.79
C LYS A 18 -25.43 6.15 -17.72
N SER A 19 -25.78 7.35 -18.18
CA SER A 19 -24.90 8.20 -18.97
C SER A 19 -24.14 9.18 -18.08
N PHE A 20 -22.84 9.36 -18.37
CA PHE A 20 -21.94 10.25 -17.63
C PHE A 20 -21.54 11.44 -18.50
N GLY A 21 -22.30 12.53 -18.41
CA GLY A 21 -22.06 13.76 -19.15
C GLY A 21 -21.93 13.51 -20.67
N GLU A 22 -20.94 14.14 -21.30
CA GLU A 22 -20.65 14.00 -22.74
C GLU A 22 -19.99 12.65 -23.10
N HIS A 23 -19.50 11.91 -22.10
CA HIS A 23 -18.81 10.63 -22.29
C HIS A 23 -19.79 9.46 -22.50
N GLY A 24 -21.10 9.66 -22.26
CA GLY A 24 -22.14 8.67 -22.50
C GLY A 24 -22.13 7.48 -21.54
N GLN A 25 -22.57 6.33 -22.01
CA GLN A 25 -22.63 5.09 -21.25
C GLN A 25 -21.24 4.42 -21.18
N PHE A 26 -21.05 3.60 -20.15
CA PHE A 26 -19.85 2.80 -19.95
C PHE A 26 -20.18 1.31 -19.97
N ASN A 27 -19.22 0.50 -20.43
CA ASN A 27 -19.23 -0.95 -20.28
C ASN A 27 -18.35 -1.35 -19.11
N GLN A 28 -18.75 -2.40 -18.39
CA GLN A 28 -17.92 -3.16 -17.49
C GLN A 28 -17.53 -4.47 -18.19
N ILE A 29 -16.23 -4.76 -18.25
CA ILE A 29 -15.64 -5.94 -18.88
C ILE A 29 -14.91 -6.71 -17.80
N ASP A 30 -15.49 -7.83 -17.36
CA ASP A 30 -14.91 -8.70 -16.35
C ASP A 30 -14.17 -9.86 -17.02
N GLY A 31 -12.98 -10.21 -16.50
CA GLY A 31 -12.19 -11.24 -17.12
C GLY A 31 -10.96 -11.66 -16.33
N VAL A 32 -10.15 -12.48 -16.99
CA VAL A 32 -8.84 -12.93 -16.49
C VAL A 32 -7.78 -12.56 -17.52
N VAL A 33 -6.72 -11.93 -17.05
CA VAL A 33 -5.52 -11.62 -17.85
C VAL A 33 -4.46 -12.68 -17.60
N GLU A 34 -3.92 -13.24 -18.67
CA GLU A 34 -2.80 -14.18 -18.63
C GLU A 34 -1.52 -13.48 -19.06
N PHE A 35 -0.47 -13.66 -18.25
CA PHE A 35 0.85 -13.10 -18.47
C PHE A 35 1.87 -14.20 -18.70
N ALA A 36 2.87 -13.90 -19.55
CA ALA A 36 4.06 -14.71 -19.73
C ALA A 36 5.28 -13.80 -19.83
N VAL A 37 6.28 -14.01 -18.96
CA VAL A 37 7.48 -13.16 -18.88
C VAL A 37 8.75 -13.98 -19.00
N ASP A 38 9.79 -13.39 -19.60
CA ASP A 38 11.12 -13.99 -19.65
C ASP A 38 11.87 -13.74 -18.31
N PRO A 39 12.18 -14.79 -17.53
CA PRO A 39 12.90 -14.64 -16.26
C PRO A 39 14.35 -14.16 -16.45
N ASN A 40 14.88 -14.15 -17.67
CA ASN A 40 16.23 -13.70 -17.99
C ASN A 40 16.27 -12.27 -18.55
N ASN A 41 15.12 -11.66 -18.82
CA ASN A 41 15.07 -10.28 -19.29
C ASN A 41 15.58 -9.32 -18.19
N GLU A 42 16.44 -8.38 -18.56
CA GLU A 42 17.06 -7.43 -17.62
C GLU A 42 16.04 -6.63 -16.81
N VAL A 43 14.89 -6.26 -17.39
CA VAL A 43 13.85 -5.49 -16.68
C VAL A 43 13.12 -6.32 -15.61
N ASN A 44 13.28 -7.64 -15.59
CA ASN A 44 12.67 -8.55 -14.63
C ASN A 44 13.66 -9.03 -13.55
N LYS A 45 14.95 -8.68 -13.66
CA LYS A 45 16.03 -9.21 -12.81
C LYS A 45 15.85 -8.95 -11.31
N SER A 46 15.13 -7.90 -10.95
CA SER A 46 14.87 -7.54 -9.56
C SER A 46 13.80 -8.40 -8.87
N ILE A 47 13.10 -9.26 -9.63
CA ILE A 47 12.06 -10.12 -9.06
C ILE A 47 12.69 -11.35 -8.42
N VAL A 48 12.53 -11.44 -7.11
CA VAL A 48 13.08 -12.54 -6.30
C VAL A 48 12.48 -13.89 -6.73
N ASP A 49 13.34 -14.88 -6.87
CA ASP A 49 12.99 -16.25 -7.23
C ASP A 49 12.32 -16.45 -8.61
N LEU A 50 12.21 -15.42 -9.45
CA LEU A 50 11.58 -15.56 -10.77
C LEU A 50 12.26 -16.64 -11.63
N LYS A 51 13.59 -16.74 -11.58
CA LYS A 51 14.37 -17.77 -12.29
C LYS A 51 14.19 -19.19 -11.75
N LEU A 52 13.61 -19.33 -10.57
CA LEU A 52 13.28 -20.61 -9.94
C LEU A 52 11.84 -21.06 -10.22
N ALA A 53 11.04 -20.19 -10.84
CA ALA A 53 9.66 -20.52 -11.24
C ALA A 53 9.65 -21.53 -12.40
N PRO A 54 8.60 -22.35 -12.52
CA PRO A 54 8.39 -23.17 -13.70
C PRO A 54 8.26 -22.34 -14.97
N THR A 55 8.87 -22.80 -16.06
CA THR A 55 8.76 -22.18 -17.38
C THR A 55 8.06 -23.11 -18.37
N ASP A 56 7.44 -22.53 -19.39
CA ASP A 56 6.91 -23.25 -20.55
C ASP A 56 8.05 -23.71 -21.52
N GLU A 57 7.68 -24.26 -22.66
CA GLU A 57 8.61 -24.73 -23.70
C GLU A 57 9.44 -23.58 -24.34
N ASN A 58 8.97 -22.34 -24.22
CA ASN A 58 9.66 -21.14 -24.69
C ASN A 58 10.53 -20.49 -23.61
N GLY A 59 10.55 -21.05 -22.40
CA GLY A 59 11.30 -20.53 -21.26
C GLY A 59 10.61 -19.39 -20.53
N LEU A 60 9.30 -19.18 -20.72
CA LEU A 60 8.52 -18.10 -20.10
C LEU A 60 7.81 -18.56 -18.82
N VAL A 61 7.75 -17.68 -17.83
CA VAL A 61 7.03 -17.86 -16.57
C VAL A 61 5.62 -17.29 -16.70
N HIS A 62 4.61 -18.10 -16.36
CA HIS A 62 3.21 -17.77 -16.48
C HIS A 62 2.56 -17.41 -15.14
N PHE A 63 1.63 -16.45 -15.17
CA PHE A 63 0.77 -16.05 -14.05
C PHE A 63 -0.53 -15.42 -14.56
N LYS A 64 -1.54 -15.31 -13.67
CA LYS A 64 -2.87 -14.82 -14.04
C LYS A 64 -3.43 -13.85 -13.01
N SER A 65 -4.28 -12.94 -13.49
CA SER A 65 -4.97 -11.97 -12.66
C SER A 65 -6.43 -11.85 -13.03
N LYS A 66 -7.31 -11.83 -12.02
CA LYS A 66 -8.70 -11.39 -12.18
C LYS A 66 -8.74 -9.87 -12.36
N VAL A 67 -9.53 -9.41 -13.32
CA VAL A 67 -9.64 -7.99 -13.66
C VAL A 67 -11.09 -7.57 -13.91
N SER A 68 -11.39 -6.28 -13.70
CA SER A 68 -12.58 -5.62 -14.19
C SER A 68 -12.21 -4.28 -14.80
N LEU A 69 -12.54 -4.07 -16.06
CA LEU A 69 -12.31 -2.82 -16.79
C LEU A 69 -13.65 -2.11 -17.01
N ILE A 70 -13.74 -0.86 -16.53
CA ILE A 70 -14.86 0.04 -16.80
C ILE A 70 -14.37 1.09 -17.80
N THR A 71 -15.00 1.17 -18.98
CA THR A 71 -14.57 2.05 -20.07
C THR A 71 -15.79 2.57 -20.86
N PRO A 72 -15.72 3.77 -21.49
CA PRO A 72 -16.81 4.25 -22.32
C PRO A 72 -17.25 3.22 -23.38
N SER A 73 -18.55 2.99 -23.53
CA SER A 73 -19.09 2.07 -24.55
C SER A 73 -18.69 2.50 -25.97
N ASP A 74 -18.62 3.81 -26.19
CA ASP A 74 -17.97 4.42 -27.35
C ASP A 74 -16.59 4.96 -26.89
N THR A 75 -15.54 4.21 -27.17
CA THR A 75 -14.16 4.55 -26.73
C THR A 75 -13.66 5.89 -27.28
N SER A 76 -14.29 6.44 -28.34
CA SER A 76 -13.94 7.77 -28.86
C SER A 76 -14.38 8.91 -27.94
N LYS A 77 -15.32 8.65 -27.03
CA LYS A 77 -15.86 9.61 -26.07
C LYS A 77 -15.09 9.65 -24.75
N GLY A 78 -14.19 8.71 -24.49
CA GLY A 78 -13.30 8.74 -23.33
C GLY A 78 -12.20 9.81 -23.46
N ASN A 79 -11.59 10.16 -22.36
CA ASN A 79 -10.44 11.09 -22.32
C ASN A 79 -9.10 10.44 -22.72
N ALA A 80 -9.10 9.18 -23.16
CA ALA A 80 -7.93 8.36 -23.45
C ALA A 80 -6.97 8.18 -22.26
N ARG A 81 -7.48 8.19 -21.03
CA ARG A 81 -6.74 7.97 -19.78
C ARG A 81 -7.24 6.70 -19.10
N LEU A 82 -6.28 5.88 -18.63
CA LEU A 82 -6.58 4.69 -17.84
C LEU A 82 -6.06 4.88 -16.41
N MET A 83 -6.94 4.64 -15.45
CA MET A 83 -6.58 4.47 -14.04
C MET A 83 -6.44 2.98 -13.74
N VAL A 84 -5.27 2.56 -13.27
CA VAL A 84 -5.06 1.20 -12.74
C VAL A 84 -5.24 1.24 -11.24
N ASP A 85 -6.34 0.66 -10.76
CA ASP A 85 -6.63 0.44 -9.35
C ASP A 85 -5.89 -0.82 -8.89
N ILE A 86 -4.82 -0.64 -8.14
CA ILE A 86 -4.07 -1.74 -7.52
C ILE A 86 -4.84 -2.16 -6.28
N VAL A 87 -5.66 -3.20 -6.41
CA VAL A 87 -6.64 -3.58 -5.37
C VAL A 87 -5.97 -3.89 -4.03
N ASN A 88 -6.52 -3.36 -2.94
CA ASN A 88 -5.99 -3.56 -1.59
C ASN A 88 -6.56 -4.84 -0.97
N ARG A 89 -5.74 -5.85 -0.74
CA ARG A 89 -6.18 -7.19 -0.27
C ARG A 89 -7.36 -7.73 -1.08
N GLY A 90 -7.29 -7.61 -2.41
CA GLY A 90 -8.30 -8.04 -3.34
C GLY A 90 -9.47 -7.07 -3.54
N ARG A 91 -9.58 -5.98 -2.77
CA ARG A 91 -10.71 -5.03 -2.84
C ARG A 91 -10.38 -3.81 -3.67
N PRO A 92 -11.18 -3.47 -4.69
CA PRO A 92 -11.12 -2.19 -5.38
C PRO A 92 -11.45 -1.05 -4.42
N LEU A 93 -10.57 -0.03 -4.34
CA LEU A 93 -10.78 1.12 -3.47
C LEU A 93 -10.91 2.45 -4.22
N ILE A 94 -10.69 2.46 -5.52
CA ILE A 94 -10.71 3.66 -6.35
C ILE A 94 -12.09 4.35 -6.35
N HIS A 95 -13.17 3.56 -6.41
CA HIS A 95 -14.54 4.09 -6.46
C HIS A 95 -14.95 4.77 -5.16
N GLY A 96 -14.56 4.23 -4.00
CA GLY A 96 -14.77 4.89 -2.70
C GLY A 96 -14.03 6.22 -2.59
N ASN A 97 -12.81 6.27 -3.12
CA ASN A 97 -11.94 7.43 -2.98
C ASN A 97 -12.20 8.54 -4.02
N PHE A 98 -12.54 8.19 -5.25
CA PHE A 98 -12.79 9.18 -6.30
C PHE A 98 -14.27 9.40 -6.62
N ASN A 99 -15.12 8.38 -6.52
CA ASN A 99 -16.55 8.49 -6.84
C ASN A 99 -17.44 8.58 -5.59
N ARG A 100 -16.87 8.49 -4.37
CA ARG A 100 -17.63 8.52 -3.10
C ARG A 100 -18.73 7.45 -3.03
N MET A 101 -18.40 6.25 -3.48
CA MET A 101 -19.28 5.08 -3.51
C MET A 101 -20.02 4.84 -2.18
N ASP A 102 -19.32 5.01 -1.06
CA ASP A 102 -19.82 4.86 0.30
C ASP A 102 -20.99 5.78 0.69
N LEU A 103 -21.12 6.93 0.01
CA LEU A 103 -22.20 7.89 0.26
C LEU A 103 -23.45 7.66 -0.60
N PHE A 104 -23.32 6.89 -1.69
CA PHE A 104 -24.40 6.70 -2.68
C PHE A 104 -24.89 5.27 -2.74
N ASP A 105 -24.28 4.36 -1.98
CA ASP A 105 -24.58 2.91 -1.98
C ASP A 105 -24.58 2.31 -3.41
N SER A 106 -23.68 2.83 -4.25
CA SER A 106 -23.51 2.38 -5.63
C SER A 106 -22.07 2.57 -6.09
N ILE A 107 -21.55 1.67 -6.92
CA ILE A 107 -20.15 1.67 -7.37
C ILE A 107 -19.79 2.92 -8.17
N GLU A 108 -20.72 3.48 -8.92
CA GLU A 108 -20.49 4.71 -9.65
C GLU A 108 -20.48 5.95 -8.74
N GLY A 109 -21.11 5.90 -7.58
CA GLY A 109 -21.21 7.02 -6.64
C GLY A 109 -21.71 8.31 -7.30
N ASP A 110 -21.00 9.43 -7.13
CA ASP A 110 -21.29 10.69 -7.82
C ASP A 110 -20.74 10.73 -9.26
N GLY A 111 -20.03 9.68 -9.69
CA GLY A 111 -19.56 9.52 -11.06
C GLY A 111 -18.35 10.39 -11.43
N PHE A 112 -17.59 10.91 -10.50
CA PHE A 112 -16.48 11.84 -10.77
C PHE A 112 -15.55 11.32 -11.89
N LEU A 113 -15.01 10.10 -11.76
CA LEU A 113 -14.11 9.54 -12.78
C LEU A 113 -14.75 9.44 -14.16
N PHE A 114 -15.97 8.98 -14.21
CA PHE A 114 -16.69 8.72 -15.46
C PHE A 114 -17.19 10.02 -16.11
N ASN A 115 -17.61 11.02 -15.33
CA ASN A 115 -17.93 12.36 -15.82
C ASN A 115 -16.72 13.13 -16.36
N HIS A 116 -15.50 12.66 -16.07
CA HIS A 116 -14.24 13.16 -16.65
C HIS A 116 -13.68 12.23 -17.73
N GLY A 117 -14.42 11.17 -18.12
CA GLY A 117 -14.07 10.28 -19.21
C GLY A 117 -12.96 9.29 -18.94
N TYR A 118 -12.55 9.09 -17.68
CA TYR A 118 -11.54 8.10 -17.32
C TYR A 118 -12.05 6.69 -17.48
N SER A 119 -11.22 5.81 -18.00
CA SER A 119 -11.40 4.37 -17.85
C SER A 119 -10.69 3.89 -16.58
N VAL A 120 -11.22 2.83 -15.97
CA VAL A 120 -10.68 2.26 -14.72
C VAL A 120 -10.52 0.76 -14.88
N ILE A 121 -9.35 0.22 -14.57
CA ILE A 121 -9.15 -1.22 -14.42
C ILE A 121 -8.74 -1.55 -12.99
N SER A 122 -9.50 -2.42 -12.33
CA SER A 122 -9.13 -3.05 -11.06
C SER A 122 -8.42 -4.38 -11.34
N LEU A 123 -7.25 -4.60 -10.74
CA LEU A 123 -6.34 -5.70 -11.04
C LEU A 123 -5.95 -6.44 -9.77
N GLY A 124 -6.19 -7.77 -9.72
CA GLY A 124 -5.61 -8.67 -8.72
C GLY A 124 -4.10 -8.80 -8.90
N TRP A 125 -3.35 -8.84 -7.78
CA TRP A 125 -1.88 -8.94 -7.82
C TRP A 125 -1.30 -9.78 -6.66
N GLN A 126 -2.15 -10.07 -5.69
CA GLN A 126 -1.75 -10.62 -4.41
C GLN A 126 -2.16 -12.09 -4.32
N TRP A 127 -1.18 -12.99 -4.19
CA TRP A 127 -1.38 -14.44 -4.25
C TRP A 127 -2.19 -15.03 -3.09
N ASP A 128 -2.12 -14.40 -1.91
CA ASP A 128 -2.76 -14.89 -0.69
C ASP A 128 -4.21 -14.40 -0.53
N VAL A 129 -4.78 -13.76 -1.54
CA VAL A 129 -6.21 -13.42 -1.58
C VAL A 129 -7.03 -14.64 -1.97
N ILE A 130 -8.04 -14.97 -1.16
CA ILE A 130 -9.06 -15.95 -1.52
C ILE A 130 -10.03 -15.24 -2.47
N GLU A 131 -9.96 -15.59 -3.75
CA GLU A 131 -10.81 -15.00 -4.79
C GLU A 131 -12.28 -15.38 -4.59
N ASP A 132 -13.17 -14.40 -4.70
CA ASP A 132 -14.61 -14.57 -4.73
C ASP A 132 -15.26 -13.57 -5.73
N ASP A 133 -16.56 -13.34 -5.65
CA ASP A 133 -17.25 -12.39 -6.52
C ASP A 133 -16.79 -10.94 -6.31
N VAL A 134 -16.31 -10.58 -5.11
CA VAL A 134 -15.91 -9.22 -4.72
C VAL A 134 -14.40 -9.04 -4.72
N LEU A 135 -13.65 -10.10 -4.36
CA LEU A 135 -12.19 -10.06 -4.21
C LEU A 135 -11.49 -10.46 -5.51
N TYR A 136 -10.48 -9.70 -5.87
CA TYR A 136 -9.66 -9.91 -7.07
C TYR A 136 -8.41 -10.69 -6.67
N GLY A 137 -8.37 -11.95 -7.08
CA GLY A 137 -7.27 -12.87 -6.85
C GLY A 137 -6.16 -12.79 -7.89
N PHE A 138 -5.06 -13.51 -7.60
CA PHE A 138 -3.89 -13.59 -8.44
C PHE A 138 -3.24 -14.97 -8.33
N GLU A 139 -3.05 -15.63 -9.44
CA GLU A 139 -2.36 -16.93 -9.52
C GLU A 139 -0.86 -16.69 -9.73
N ALA A 140 -0.08 -16.71 -8.64
CA ALA A 140 1.38 -16.62 -8.70
C ALA A 140 2.02 -17.95 -9.05
N PRO A 141 3.14 -18.00 -9.80
CA PRO A 141 3.94 -19.22 -9.95
C PRO A 141 4.67 -19.53 -8.63
N PHE A 142 4.97 -20.80 -8.38
CA PHE A 142 5.71 -21.25 -7.21
C PHE A 142 7.15 -21.59 -7.57
N ALA A 143 8.12 -20.99 -6.89
CA ALA A 143 9.53 -21.25 -7.08
C ALA A 143 9.89 -22.66 -6.57
N LYS A 144 10.77 -23.36 -7.30
CA LYS A 144 11.36 -24.63 -6.87
C LYS A 144 12.56 -24.34 -5.98
N ILE A 145 12.37 -24.44 -4.66
CA ILE A 145 13.42 -24.19 -3.68
C ILE A 145 14.19 -25.48 -3.40
N ASP A 146 15.52 -25.41 -3.51
CA ASP A 146 16.40 -26.55 -3.18
C ASP A 146 16.24 -26.89 -1.68
N GLU A 147 16.17 -28.20 -1.39
CA GLU A 147 16.04 -28.72 -0.03
C GLU A 147 17.34 -28.64 0.78
N THR A 148 18.49 -28.43 0.13
CA THR A 148 19.82 -28.50 0.75
C THR A 148 20.35 -27.18 1.32
N GLY A 149 19.69 -26.03 1.05
CA GLY A 149 20.14 -24.69 1.44
C GLY A 149 19.28 -24.02 2.51
N PHE A 150 19.70 -22.84 2.98
CA PHE A 150 18.88 -21.98 3.82
C PHE A 150 17.64 -21.52 3.04
N ARG A 151 16.47 -21.87 3.54
CA ARG A 151 15.21 -21.67 2.81
C ARG A 151 14.63 -20.27 3.01
N GLY A 152 14.88 -19.62 4.14
CA GLY A 152 14.23 -18.41 4.61
C GLY A 152 13.07 -18.71 5.56
N GLU A 153 12.49 -17.66 6.10
CA GLU A 153 11.38 -17.72 7.05
C GLU A 153 10.29 -16.75 6.62
N THR A 154 9.07 -16.98 7.13
CA THR A 154 8.00 -15.99 7.15
C THR A 154 7.69 -15.58 8.58
N VAL A 155 6.97 -14.49 8.77
CA VAL A 155 6.51 -14.04 10.09
C VAL A 155 5.04 -13.66 10.04
N ILE A 156 4.27 -14.15 11.00
CA ILE A 156 2.88 -13.80 11.22
C ILE A 156 2.81 -12.89 12.45
N GLU A 157 2.30 -11.68 12.26
CA GLU A 157 1.99 -10.77 13.36
C GLU A 157 0.57 -11.02 13.85
N ILE A 158 0.43 -11.28 15.15
CA ILE A 158 -0.87 -11.58 15.78
C ILE A 158 -1.18 -10.46 16.78
N ARG A 159 -2.27 -9.73 16.51
CA ARG A 159 -2.86 -8.73 17.41
C ARG A 159 -4.35 -9.03 17.55
N THR A 160 -4.83 -9.10 18.76
CA THR A 160 -6.22 -9.45 19.05
C THR A 160 -6.90 -8.37 19.88
N ASN A 161 -8.20 -8.20 19.69
CA ASN A 161 -9.03 -7.29 20.49
C ASN A 161 -9.69 -8.00 21.68
N HIS A 162 -9.64 -9.33 21.70
CA HIS A 162 -10.13 -10.19 22.78
C HIS A 162 -9.21 -11.41 22.92
N VAL A 163 -9.29 -12.10 24.06
CA VAL A 163 -8.52 -13.34 24.22
C VAL A 163 -9.02 -14.40 23.24
N GLN A 164 -8.11 -14.93 22.43
CA GLN A 164 -8.40 -16.04 21.53
C GLN A 164 -7.29 -17.08 21.61
N LYS A 165 -7.65 -18.37 21.62
CA LYS A 165 -6.69 -19.46 21.73
C LYS A 165 -6.09 -19.86 20.39
N THR A 166 -6.83 -19.64 19.31
CA THR A 166 -6.45 -20.06 17.95
C THR A 166 -6.35 -18.86 17.02
N HIS A 167 -5.33 -18.83 16.17
CA HIS A 167 -5.16 -17.78 15.17
C HIS A 167 -4.78 -18.39 13.82
N LEU A 168 -5.39 -17.93 12.73
CA LEU A 168 -5.04 -18.32 11.36
C LEU A 168 -3.64 -17.81 11.03
N LEU A 169 -2.82 -18.60 10.32
CA LEU A 169 -1.47 -18.21 9.86
C LEU A 169 -1.52 -17.24 8.67
N ALA A 170 -2.47 -16.34 8.68
CA ALA A 170 -2.67 -15.28 7.69
C ALA A 170 -3.29 -14.05 8.33
N ASN A 171 -3.22 -12.92 7.64
CA ASN A 171 -3.96 -11.72 8.05
C ASN A 171 -5.44 -11.89 7.65
N ARG A 172 -6.36 -11.74 8.60
CA ARG A 172 -7.82 -11.87 8.38
C ARG A 172 -8.18 -13.26 7.82
N ILE A 173 -8.88 -13.30 6.68
CA ILE A 173 -9.36 -14.52 6.00
C ILE A 173 -8.50 -14.90 4.77
N HIS A 174 -7.27 -14.40 4.68
CA HIS A 174 -6.40 -14.69 3.53
C HIS A 174 -5.80 -16.10 3.60
N THR A 175 -5.23 -16.55 2.47
CA THR A 175 -4.59 -17.86 2.37
C THR A 175 -3.30 -17.89 3.21
N PRO A 176 -3.15 -18.83 4.15
CA PRO A 176 -1.91 -18.98 4.88
C PRO A 176 -0.80 -19.58 4.02
N ASN A 177 0.45 -19.18 4.29
CA ASN A 177 1.60 -19.95 3.84
C ASN A 177 1.94 -20.94 4.94
N THR A 178 1.52 -22.20 4.76
CA THR A 178 1.57 -23.22 5.81
C THR A 178 3.01 -23.60 6.18
N PRO A 179 3.31 -23.96 7.45
CA PRO A 179 4.63 -24.43 7.85
C PRO A 179 5.03 -25.71 7.11
N MET A 180 6.28 -25.82 6.76
CA MET A 180 6.84 -27.05 6.13
C MET A 180 6.78 -28.24 7.09
N ASP A 181 6.95 -28.01 8.38
CA ASP A 181 6.82 -29.01 9.45
C ASP A 181 6.16 -28.36 10.68
N ILE A 182 4.98 -28.83 11.04
CA ILE A 182 4.26 -28.37 12.25
C ILE A 182 4.98 -28.69 13.56
N ASN A 183 5.97 -29.58 13.53
CA ASN A 183 6.80 -29.96 14.66
C ASN A 183 8.19 -29.30 14.64
N ASP A 184 8.47 -28.37 13.71
CA ASP A 184 9.76 -27.71 13.59
C ASP A 184 10.17 -27.08 14.95
N PRO A 185 11.27 -27.54 15.58
CA PRO A 185 11.74 -26.98 16.83
C PRO A 185 12.34 -25.57 16.69
N ASN A 186 12.63 -25.12 15.46
CA ASN A 186 13.15 -23.79 15.17
C ASN A 186 12.05 -22.74 14.99
N ALA A 187 10.80 -23.16 14.84
CA ALA A 187 9.68 -22.22 14.84
C ALA A 187 9.61 -21.48 16.18
N ARG A 188 9.42 -20.16 16.13
CA ARG A 188 9.51 -19.28 17.30
C ARG A 188 8.26 -18.40 17.43
N LEU A 189 7.77 -18.29 18.66
CA LEU A 189 6.73 -17.35 19.03
C LEU A 189 7.31 -16.37 20.06
N THR A 190 7.23 -15.08 19.76
CA THR A 190 7.65 -14.00 20.67
C THR A 190 6.48 -13.08 20.97
N VAL A 191 6.58 -12.29 22.06
CA VAL A 191 5.55 -11.35 22.50
C VAL A 191 6.16 -10.05 23.02
N ARG A 192 5.48 -8.92 22.72
CA ARG A 192 5.79 -7.56 23.19
C ARG A 192 4.51 -6.89 23.71
N ASP A 193 4.67 -5.89 24.56
CA ASP A 193 3.57 -5.05 25.05
C ASP A 193 3.28 -3.83 24.14
N TRP A 194 4.26 -3.40 23.32
CA TRP A 194 4.16 -2.34 22.30
C TRP A 194 5.28 -2.53 21.27
N GLU A 195 5.19 -1.85 20.13
CA GLU A 195 6.07 -2.06 18.96
C GLU A 195 7.56 -2.02 19.29
N ASP A 196 7.98 -1.06 20.10
CA ASP A 196 9.37 -0.87 20.52
C ASP A 196 9.66 -1.47 21.90
N GLY A 197 8.72 -2.24 22.44
CA GLY A 197 8.84 -2.90 23.74
C GLY A 197 9.83 -4.06 23.72
N PRO A 198 10.33 -4.45 24.91
CA PRO A 198 11.19 -5.61 25.03
C PRO A 198 10.47 -6.88 24.57
N GLU A 199 11.18 -7.67 23.75
CA GLU A 199 10.68 -8.95 23.26
C GLU A 199 10.92 -10.07 24.27
N SER A 200 9.92 -10.91 24.48
CA SER A 200 10.01 -12.12 25.30
C SER A 200 9.65 -13.35 24.45
N ASN A 201 10.41 -14.43 24.62
CA ASN A 201 10.12 -15.68 23.92
C ASN A 201 9.01 -16.45 24.66
N VAL A 202 8.02 -16.96 23.92
CA VAL A 202 7.00 -17.87 24.41
C VAL A 202 7.54 -19.30 24.26
N PRO A 203 7.67 -20.09 25.35
CA PRO A 203 8.22 -21.45 25.26
C PRO A 203 7.44 -22.33 24.28
N ARG A 204 8.17 -23.15 23.49
CA ARG A 204 7.56 -24.04 22.49
C ARG A 204 6.52 -25.02 23.08
N SER A 205 6.62 -25.32 24.36
CA SER A 205 5.67 -26.18 25.08
C SER A 205 4.32 -25.49 25.38
N GLU A 206 4.21 -24.16 25.22
CA GLU A 206 3.00 -23.38 25.52
C GLU A 206 2.13 -23.13 24.30
N TRP A 207 2.62 -23.44 23.09
CA TRP A 207 1.91 -23.24 21.83
C TRP A 207 2.20 -24.37 20.84
N SER A 208 1.33 -24.55 19.85
CA SER A 208 1.48 -25.54 18.78
C SER A 208 0.84 -25.07 17.48
N PHE A 209 1.26 -25.65 16.37
CA PHE A 209 0.51 -25.56 15.11
C PHE A 209 -0.72 -26.49 15.24
N ALA A 210 -1.85 -25.91 15.59
CA ALA A 210 -3.09 -26.62 15.87
C ALA A 210 -4.30 -25.67 15.79
N ASN A 211 -5.48 -26.26 15.64
CA ASN A 211 -6.76 -25.55 15.70
C ASN A 211 -7.64 -26.12 16.82
N GLU A 212 -8.33 -25.27 17.56
CA GLU A 212 -9.36 -25.67 18.53
C GLU A 212 -10.69 -25.80 17.79
N THR A 213 -11.25 -26.99 17.81
CA THR A 213 -12.52 -27.36 17.16
C THR A 213 -13.51 -27.82 18.23
N ASP A 214 -14.75 -28.11 17.86
CA ASP A 214 -15.74 -28.70 18.74
C ASP A 214 -15.31 -30.08 19.28
N SER A 215 -14.39 -30.77 18.58
CA SER A 215 -13.82 -32.07 18.96
C SER A 215 -12.61 -31.98 19.89
N GLY A 216 -12.08 -30.78 20.10
CA GLY A 216 -10.86 -30.48 20.86
C GLY A 216 -9.77 -29.85 20.04
N VAL A 217 -8.54 -29.87 20.56
CA VAL A 217 -7.38 -29.31 19.88
C VAL A 217 -6.78 -30.34 18.92
N GLU A 218 -6.76 -30.05 17.63
CA GLU A 218 -6.27 -30.93 16.57
C GLU A 218 -5.05 -30.29 15.85
N PRO A 219 -4.02 -31.06 15.48
CA PRO A 219 -2.90 -30.56 14.69
C PRO A 219 -3.40 -29.89 13.40
N SER A 220 -2.84 -28.75 13.07
CA SER A 220 -3.20 -27.98 11.87
C SER A 220 -1.95 -27.30 11.31
N ASP A 221 -1.84 -27.19 10.00
CA ASP A 221 -0.82 -26.41 9.31
C ASP A 221 -1.32 -24.99 8.91
N GLU A 222 -2.59 -24.69 9.18
CA GLU A 222 -3.18 -23.38 8.91
C GLU A 222 -3.32 -22.49 10.14
N TYR A 223 -3.24 -23.07 11.34
CA TYR A 223 -3.51 -22.37 12.59
C TYR A 223 -2.40 -22.55 13.62
N VAL A 224 -2.28 -21.55 14.49
CA VAL A 224 -1.50 -21.64 15.74
C VAL A 224 -2.43 -21.59 16.93
N TYR A 225 -2.17 -22.44 17.92
CA TYR A 225 -2.92 -22.58 19.16
C TYR A 225 -2.04 -22.29 20.37
N MET A 226 -2.58 -21.59 21.34
CA MET A 226 -1.98 -21.34 22.65
C MET A 226 -3.06 -21.47 23.74
N GLU A 227 -2.87 -22.38 24.72
CA GLU A 227 -3.88 -22.68 25.75
C GLU A 227 -4.20 -21.44 26.61
N SER A 228 -3.19 -20.63 26.96
CA SER A 228 -3.39 -19.37 27.70
C SER A 228 -4.09 -18.27 26.89
N GLY A 229 -4.19 -18.45 25.58
CA GLY A 229 -4.73 -17.52 24.61
C GLY A 229 -3.82 -16.34 24.31
N PHE A 230 -3.92 -15.85 23.07
CA PHE A 230 -3.33 -14.58 22.65
C PHE A 230 -4.09 -13.43 23.33
N GLN A 231 -3.37 -12.57 24.05
CA GLN A 231 -3.95 -11.54 24.90
C GLN A 231 -4.15 -10.22 24.13
N PRO A 232 -5.26 -9.51 24.32
CA PRO A 232 -5.46 -8.18 23.75
C PRO A 232 -4.41 -7.19 24.27
N GLY A 233 -4.03 -6.25 23.40
CA GLY A 233 -3.03 -5.23 23.72
C GLY A 233 -1.57 -5.72 23.68
N LYS A 234 -1.35 -7.00 23.30
CA LYS A 234 -0.01 -7.56 23.07
C LYS A 234 0.21 -7.81 21.58
N ILE A 235 1.48 -7.85 21.19
CA ILE A 235 1.94 -8.11 19.82
C ILE A 235 2.73 -9.41 19.83
N TYR A 236 2.25 -10.41 19.13
CA TYR A 236 2.94 -11.69 18.98
C TYR A 236 3.53 -11.78 17.58
N TYR A 237 4.73 -12.34 17.45
CA TYR A 237 5.37 -12.67 16.18
C TYR A 237 5.68 -14.15 16.15
N LEU A 238 5.04 -14.85 15.23
CA LEU A 238 5.32 -16.27 14.95
C LEU A 238 6.15 -16.39 13.68
N SER A 239 7.38 -16.87 13.78
CA SER A 239 8.26 -17.13 12.64
C SER A 239 8.48 -18.62 12.44
N TYR A 240 8.48 -19.05 11.17
CA TYR A 240 8.67 -20.44 10.75
C TYR A 240 9.11 -20.53 9.28
N THR A 241 9.58 -21.70 8.85
CA THR A 241 9.87 -21.99 7.45
C THR A 241 8.60 -22.47 6.73
N PRO A 242 8.10 -21.75 5.70
CA PRO A 242 6.90 -22.13 4.97
C PRO A 242 7.11 -23.31 4.02
N SER A 243 5.98 -23.95 3.64
CA SER A 243 5.96 -25.09 2.73
C SER A 243 6.05 -24.72 1.26
N ILE A 244 5.46 -23.60 0.85
CA ILE A 244 5.39 -23.12 -0.53
C ILE A 244 6.12 -21.80 -0.70
N ALA A 245 6.67 -21.56 -1.89
CA ALA A 245 7.41 -20.34 -2.23
C ALA A 245 6.77 -19.64 -3.44
N PRO A 246 5.67 -18.90 -3.25
CA PRO A 246 5.10 -18.10 -4.32
C PRO A 246 6.12 -17.03 -4.77
N VAL A 247 6.23 -16.80 -6.07
CA VAL A 247 7.05 -15.72 -6.65
C VAL A 247 6.23 -14.44 -6.58
N VAL A 248 6.19 -13.84 -5.40
CA VAL A 248 5.27 -12.72 -5.06
C VAL A 248 5.48 -11.51 -5.94
N GLY A 249 6.73 -11.23 -6.33
CA GLY A 249 7.08 -10.12 -7.22
C GLY A 249 6.42 -10.18 -8.61
N THR A 250 5.88 -11.35 -9.03
CA THR A 250 5.10 -11.43 -10.29
C THR A 250 3.82 -10.59 -10.24
N GLY A 251 3.27 -10.32 -9.06
CA GLY A 251 2.19 -9.37 -8.88
C GLY A 251 2.58 -7.94 -9.27
N MET A 252 3.83 -7.53 -9.00
CA MET A 252 4.34 -6.22 -9.47
C MET A 252 4.57 -6.20 -10.98
N LEU A 253 4.98 -7.34 -11.58
CA LEU A 253 5.06 -7.46 -13.04
C LEU A 253 3.66 -7.36 -13.67
N ALA A 254 2.64 -7.99 -13.09
CA ALA A 254 1.26 -7.85 -13.56
C ALA A 254 0.80 -6.39 -13.57
N VAL A 255 1.09 -5.64 -12.48
CA VAL A 255 0.79 -4.21 -12.38
C VAL A 255 1.53 -3.41 -13.44
N ARG A 256 2.81 -3.67 -13.69
CA ARG A 256 3.58 -3.03 -14.77
C ARG A 256 3.01 -3.35 -16.15
N ASP A 257 2.81 -4.63 -16.42
CA ASP A 257 2.57 -5.11 -17.78
C ASP A 257 1.13 -4.88 -18.25
N ILE A 258 0.16 -4.77 -17.34
CA ILE A 258 -1.21 -4.37 -17.69
C ILE A 258 -1.24 -2.92 -18.21
N ALA A 259 -0.45 -2.03 -17.62
CA ALA A 259 -0.35 -0.63 -18.05
C ALA A 259 0.27 -0.53 -19.47
N SER A 260 1.38 -1.23 -19.70
CA SER A 260 2.03 -1.28 -21.01
C SER A 260 1.12 -1.92 -22.08
N PHE A 261 0.38 -2.97 -21.72
CA PHE A 261 -0.57 -3.63 -22.60
C PHE A 261 -1.63 -2.66 -23.11
N PHE A 262 -2.26 -1.90 -22.26
CA PHE A 262 -3.30 -0.96 -22.64
C PHE A 262 -2.78 0.31 -23.35
N LYS A 263 -1.47 0.57 -23.32
CA LYS A 263 -0.82 1.60 -24.14
C LYS A 263 -0.39 1.09 -25.52
N SER A 264 -0.61 -0.17 -25.84
CA SER A 264 -0.14 -0.82 -27.06
C SER A 264 -1.28 -1.38 -27.87
N ASP A 265 -1.10 -1.40 -29.20
CA ASP A 265 -1.99 -2.16 -30.08
C ASP A 265 -1.77 -3.67 -29.85
N SER A 266 -2.85 -4.39 -29.56
CA SER A 266 -2.82 -5.83 -29.36
C SER A 266 -4.13 -6.45 -29.82
N ASN A 267 -4.06 -7.57 -30.52
CA ASN A 267 -5.23 -8.30 -30.99
C ASN A 267 -6.05 -8.96 -29.87
N VAL A 268 -5.46 -9.10 -28.67
CA VAL A 268 -6.13 -9.63 -27.48
C VAL A 268 -6.69 -8.54 -26.59
N ASN A 269 -6.49 -7.25 -26.94
CA ASN A 269 -7.05 -6.13 -26.21
C ASN A 269 -8.57 -6.08 -26.40
N PRO A 270 -9.41 -6.14 -25.33
CA PRO A 270 -10.86 -6.09 -25.45
C PRO A 270 -11.39 -4.72 -25.93
N ILE A 271 -10.55 -3.69 -25.92
CA ILE A 271 -10.85 -2.37 -26.46
C ILE A 271 -9.94 -2.09 -27.67
N ASN A 272 -10.50 -1.65 -28.77
CA ASN A 272 -9.76 -1.48 -30.03
C ASN A 272 -9.01 -0.14 -30.13
N LYS A 273 -8.60 0.43 -28.99
CA LYS A 273 -7.90 1.72 -28.95
C LYS A 273 -6.95 1.76 -27.74
N PRO A 274 -5.65 2.02 -27.96
CA PRO A 274 -4.72 2.21 -26.86
C PRO A 274 -5.01 3.52 -26.10
N PHE A 275 -4.71 3.52 -24.79
CA PHE A 275 -4.71 4.74 -23.98
C PHE A 275 -3.45 5.56 -24.22
N GLU A 276 -3.59 6.88 -24.17
CA GLU A 276 -2.46 7.81 -24.31
C GLU A 276 -1.68 7.93 -23.00
N LYS A 277 -2.38 7.88 -21.86
CA LYS A 277 -1.79 7.98 -20.53
C LYS A 277 -2.37 6.92 -19.60
N VAL A 278 -1.49 6.38 -18.74
CA VAL A 278 -1.86 5.40 -17.73
C VAL A 278 -1.34 5.84 -16.37
N TYR A 279 -2.23 5.85 -15.38
CA TYR A 279 -1.95 6.26 -14.02
C TYR A 279 -2.22 5.13 -13.04
N GLY A 280 -1.27 4.87 -12.13
CA GLY A 280 -1.44 3.91 -11.04
C GLY A 280 -2.03 4.57 -9.80
N PHE A 281 -3.00 3.92 -9.18
CA PHE A 281 -3.56 4.31 -7.90
C PHE A 281 -3.42 3.19 -6.89
N GLY A 282 -2.84 3.49 -5.73
CA GLY A 282 -2.68 2.54 -4.64
C GLY A 282 -2.83 3.21 -3.28
N ILE A 283 -3.43 2.50 -2.34
CA ILE A 283 -3.76 2.98 -0.99
C ILE A 283 -3.05 2.13 0.05
N SER A 284 -2.39 2.75 1.03
CA SER A 284 -1.85 2.05 2.19
C SER A 284 -0.90 0.92 1.77
N GLN A 285 -1.31 -0.33 1.88
CA GLN A 285 -0.56 -1.50 1.41
C GLN A 285 -0.14 -1.33 -0.07
N THR A 286 -1.06 -1.03 -0.95
CA THR A 286 -0.78 -0.91 -2.39
C THR A 286 -0.08 0.39 -2.76
N GLY A 287 -0.21 1.43 -1.94
CA GLY A 287 0.66 2.61 -2.02
C GLY A 287 2.13 2.25 -1.68
N ARG A 288 2.37 1.42 -0.66
CA ARG A 288 3.72 0.89 -0.38
C ARG A 288 4.22 -0.04 -1.50
N MET A 289 3.34 -0.80 -2.14
CA MET A 289 3.69 -1.59 -3.32
C MET A 289 4.14 -0.69 -4.48
N GLN A 290 3.42 0.41 -4.76
CA GLN A 290 3.86 1.39 -5.77
C GLN A 290 5.25 1.95 -5.44
N ARG A 291 5.53 2.30 -4.18
CA ARG A 291 6.89 2.72 -3.76
C ARG A 291 7.92 1.63 -4.01
N HIS A 292 7.58 0.36 -3.79
CA HIS A 292 8.47 -0.76 -4.06
C HIS A 292 8.69 -0.97 -5.56
N ILE A 293 7.65 -0.85 -6.39
CA ILE A 293 7.73 -0.86 -7.86
C ILE A 293 8.69 0.25 -8.35
N LEU A 294 8.55 1.46 -7.82
CA LEU A 294 9.42 2.60 -8.15
C LEU A 294 10.87 2.32 -7.76
N TYR A 295 11.10 1.79 -6.56
CA TYR A 295 12.43 1.44 -6.06
C TYR A 295 13.12 0.37 -6.91
N LEU A 296 12.40 -0.65 -7.36
CA LEU A 296 12.94 -1.72 -8.20
C LEU A 296 13.12 -1.32 -9.68
N GLY A 297 12.75 -0.10 -10.06
CA GLY A 297 12.87 0.39 -11.44
C GLY A 297 11.86 -0.23 -12.41
N LEU A 298 10.71 -0.75 -11.92
CA LEU A 298 9.74 -1.49 -12.71
C LEU A 298 8.77 -0.57 -13.48
N ASN A 299 9.28 0.29 -14.34
CA ASN A 299 8.46 1.15 -15.22
C ASN A 299 8.78 1.00 -16.72
N LEU A 300 9.60 0.02 -17.10
CA LEU A 300 9.74 -0.42 -18.49
C LEU A 300 9.22 -1.85 -18.63
N ASP A 301 8.49 -2.11 -19.70
CA ASP A 301 8.14 -3.46 -20.12
C ASP A 301 9.34 -4.17 -20.79
N GLU A 302 9.20 -5.47 -21.10
CA GLU A 302 10.24 -6.26 -21.77
C GLU A 302 10.64 -5.74 -23.16
N SER A 303 9.85 -4.88 -23.78
CA SER A 303 10.16 -4.22 -25.06
C SER A 303 10.82 -2.85 -24.87
N GLY A 304 11.03 -2.39 -23.65
CA GLY A 304 11.61 -1.09 -23.30
C GLY A 304 10.63 0.08 -23.37
N LYS A 305 9.32 -0.16 -23.38
CA LYS A 305 8.30 0.89 -23.33
C LYS A 305 7.93 1.26 -21.90
N VAL A 306 7.72 2.58 -21.69
CA VAL A 306 7.27 3.10 -20.39
C VAL A 306 5.83 2.65 -20.10
N ALA A 307 5.63 2.02 -18.95
CA ALA A 307 4.34 1.51 -18.51
C ALA A 307 3.45 2.64 -17.97
N TYR A 308 3.86 3.30 -16.90
CA TYR A 308 3.09 4.36 -16.23
C TYR A 308 3.62 5.75 -16.54
N ASP A 309 2.70 6.68 -16.79
CA ASP A 309 3.00 8.12 -16.91
C ASP A 309 2.96 8.81 -15.54
N GLY A 310 2.20 8.26 -14.60
CA GLY A 310 2.13 8.78 -13.24
C GLY A 310 1.53 7.84 -12.22
N HIS A 311 1.75 8.17 -10.93
CA HIS A 311 1.21 7.44 -9.78
C HIS A 311 0.61 8.39 -8.77
N ILE A 312 -0.51 7.98 -8.16
CA ILE A 312 -1.01 8.52 -6.89
C ILE A 312 -0.78 7.45 -5.82
N VAL A 313 0.16 7.74 -4.93
CA VAL A 313 0.58 6.87 -3.82
C VAL A 313 -0.07 7.43 -2.56
N HIS A 314 -1.23 6.87 -2.19
CA HIS A 314 -2.05 7.42 -1.12
C HIS A 314 -1.85 6.69 0.21
N VAL A 315 -1.66 7.45 1.29
CA VAL A 315 -1.48 7.02 2.69
C VAL A 315 -0.52 5.83 2.87
N ALA A 316 0.55 5.84 2.10
CA ALA A 316 1.58 4.81 2.12
C ALA A 316 2.63 5.02 3.22
N GLY A 317 2.93 6.29 3.54
CA GLY A 317 4.12 6.67 4.28
C GLY A 317 5.40 6.45 3.47
N ALA A 318 6.54 6.36 4.13
CA ALA A 318 7.84 6.23 3.46
C ALA A 318 8.30 4.78 3.26
N ARG A 319 7.60 3.79 3.80
CA ARG A 319 7.99 2.38 3.72
C ARG A 319 7.70 1.76 2.35
N LYS A 320 8.43 0.68 2.08
CA LYS A 320 8.07 -0.37 1.12
C LYS A 320 7.23 -1.44 1.85
N GLY A 321 7.19 -2.70 1.39
CA GLY A 321 6.43 -3.74 2.07
C GLY A 321 6.86 -5.16 1.68
N GLU A 322 6.06 -6.12 2.07
CA GLU A 322 6.27 -7.56 1.91
C GLU A 322 5.81 -8.02 0.50
N PHE A 323 6.47 -7.52 -0.56
CA PHE A 323 6.00 -7.69 -1.95
C PHE A 323 7.00 -8.37 -2.88
N ASN A 324 8.27 -8.50 -2.48
CA ASN A 324 9.30 -9.05 -3.33
C ASN A 324 10.42 -9.71 -2.50
N HIS A 325 10.06 -10.72 -1.72
CA HIS A 325 11.03 -11.57 -1.05
C HIS A 325 10.49 -13.00 -0.97
N ARG A 326 11.37 -13.96 -0.74
CA ARG A 326 11.00 -15.37 -0.61
C ARG A 326 10.07 -15.55 0.57
N TYR A 327 8.97 -16.26 0.35
CA TYR A 327 7.89 -16.50 1.31
C TYR A 327 7.12 -15.24 1.74
N ALA A 328 7.23 -14.13 1.00
CA ALA A 328 6.42 -12.96 1.28
C ALA A 328 4.92 -13.29 1.31
N GLN A 329 4.24 -12.76 2.30
CA GLN A 329 2.79 -12.86 2.45
C GLN A 329 2.22 -11.43 2.51
N PRO A 330 1.80 -10.87 1.35
CA PRO A 330 1.47 -9.45 1.24
C PRO A 330 0.31 -8.99 2.12
N SER A 331 -0.60 -9.90 2.53
CA SER A 331 -1.65 -9.58 3.50
C SER A 331 -1.08 -9.19 4.86
N GLN A 332 0.05 -9.77 5.25
CA GLN A 332 0.78 -9.43 6.46
C GLN A 332 1.49 -8.08 6.31
N GLN A 333 1.54 -7.32 7.36
CA GLN A 333 2.24 -6.04 7.43
C GLN A 333 3.13 -5.99 8.67
N SER A 334 3.68 -7.15 8.99
CA SER A 334 4.52 -7.33 10.17
C SER A 334 5.64 -6.29 10.24
N ALA A 335 5.87 -5.80 11.42
CA ALA A 335 6.92 -4.84 11.73
C ALA A 335 7.76 -5.36 12.90
N PRO A 336 9.08 -5.40 12.77
CA PRO A 336 9.86 -5.00 11.60
C PRO A 336 9.96 -6.07 10.51
N GLY A 337 10.17 -5.66 9.25
CA GLY A 337 10.28 -6.54 8.09
C GLY A 337 10.98 -5.86 6.91
N PHE A 338 10.93 -6.46 5.73
CA PHE A 338 11.54 -5.91 4.49
C PHE A 338 11.07 -4.49 4.16
N GLY A 339 9.83 -4.13 4.52
CA GLY A 339 9.30 -2.78 4.34
C GLY A 339 10.02 -1.69 5.12
N HIS A 340 10.82 -2.04 6.14
CA HIS A 340 11.58 -1.11 6.99
C HIS A 340 13.00 -0.85 6.51
N MET A 341 13.43 -1.53 5.44
CA MET A 341 14.77 -1.33 4.89
C MET A 341 14.88 0.02 4.16
N PHE A 342 16.00 0.73 4.40
CA PHE A 342 16.41 1.89 3.63
C PHE A 342 16.40 1.58 2.11
N PRO A 343 16.15 2.54 1.17
CA PRO A 343 15.91 3.97 1.37
C PRO A 343 14.44 4.33 1.62
N PHE A 344 14.20 5.55 2.12
CA PHE A 344 12.88 6.12 2.37
C PHE A 344 12.57 7.32 1.46
N ALA A 345 13.59 8.12 1.12
CA ALA A 345 13.47 9.30 0.24
C ALA A 345 13.61 8.93 -1.25
N ASP A 346 13.07 9.77 -2.12
CA ASP A 346 13.18 9.58 -3.58
C ASP A 346 14.58 9.89 -4.09
N GLU A 347 15.19 10.98 -3.58
CA GLU A 347 16.55 11.40 -3.89
C GLU A 347 17.56 10.57 -3.12
N GLU A 348 18.75 10.43 -3.71
CA GLU A 348 19.87 9.74 -3.12
C GLU A 348 20.32 10.39 -1.82
N MET A 349 20.43 9.58 -0.77
CA MET A 349 21.02 9.98 0.51
C MET A 349 21.85 8.84 1.09
N LYS A 350 22.78 9.17 1.98
CA LYS A 350 23.50 8.18 2.76
C LYS A 350 22.63 7.75 3.94
N ASP A 351 22.49 6.44 4.16
CA ASP A 351 21.88 5.90 5.38
C ASP A 351 22.73 6.33 6.59
N PRO A 352 22.12 6.99 7.61
CA PRO A 352 22.88 7.48 8.75
C PRO A 352 23.54 6.38 9.59
N TYR A 353 23.13 5.14 9.44
CA TYR A 353 23.61 4.00 10.23
C TYR A 353 24.44 2.99 9.45
N SER A 354 24.65 3.22 8.16
CA SER A 354 25.49 2.38 7.31
C SER A 354 26.21 3.22 6.25
N ASP A 355 27.08 2.58 5.45
CA ASP A 355 27.71 3.24 4.29
C ASP A 355 26.86 3.16 3.01
N ASN A 356 25.64 2.64 3.11
CA ASN A 356 24.75 2.52 1.96
C ASN A 356 24.26 3.92 1.51
N VAL A 357 24.38 4.18 0.22
CA VAL A 357 23.89 5.42 -0.43
C VAL A 357 22.86 5.00 -1.47
N ASP A 358 21.62 5.42 -1.29
CA ASP A 358 20.53 5.00 -2.17
C ASP A 358 19.36 5.99 -2.15
N GLY A 359 18.48 5.87 -3.15
CA GLY A 359 17.26 6.66 -3.32
C GLY A 359 16.21 5.87 -4.10
N LEU A 360 14.95 6.16 -3.85
CA LEU A 360 13.84 5.41 -4.42
C LEU A 360 13.82 5.46 -5.97
N PHE A 361 14.29 6.56 -6.57
CA PHE A 361 14.28 6.75 -8.03
C PHE A 361 15.59 6.37 -8.73
N ASN A 362 16.59 5.84 -7.99
CA ASN A 362 17.91 5.56 -8.58
C ASN A 362 17.82 4.62 -9.79
N GLU A 363 17.12 3.50 -9.68
CA GLU A 363 17.00 2.54 -10.80
C GLU A 363 16.18 3.13 -11.96
N LEU A 364 15.10 3.86 -11.68
CA LEU A 364 14.28 4.52 -12.70
C LEU A 364 15.06 5.59 -13.49
N ARG A 365 15.95 6.34 -12.83
CA ARG A 365 16.78 7.34 -13.48
C ARG A 365 17.82 6.73 -14.42
N LYS A 366 18.41 5.58 -14.04
CA LYS A 366 19.36 4.85 -14.91
C LYS A 366 18.74 4.44 -16.23
N ILE A 367 17.44 4.14 -16.25
CA ILE A 367 16.69 3.74 -17.44
C ILE A 367 15.84 4.86 -18.05
N ASN A 368 15.93 6.09 -17.50
CA ASN A 368 15.16 7.27 -17.92
C ASN A 368 13.63 7.02 -17.97
N ALA A 369 13.09 6.38 -16.94
CA ALA A 369 11.68 5.97 -16.87
C ALA A 369 10.98 6.42 -15.58
N VAL A 370 11.38 7.55 -14.99
CA VAL A 370 10.73 8.09 -13.78
C VAL A 370 9.34 8.65 -14.15
N PRO A 371 8.24 8.12 -13.60
CA PRO A 371 6.90 8.67 -13.81
C PRO A 371 6.69 9.94 -12.97
N LYS A 372 5.56 10.65 -13.17
CA LYS A 372 5.14 11.71 -12.25
C LYS A 372 4.50 11.05 -11.01
N VAL A 373 4.90 11.47 -9.82
CA VAL A 373 4.44 10.84 -8.58
C VAL A 373 3.82 11.85 -7.62
N PHE A 374 2.59 11.55 -7.17
CA PHE A 374 1.95 12.25 -6.07
C PHE A 374 1.95 11.34 -4.83
N TYR A 375 2.63 11.77 -3.79
CA TYR A 375 2.51 11.19 -2.46
C TYR A 375 1.49 11.99 -1.67
N THR A 376 0.38 11.38 -1.33
CA THR A 376 -0.68 12.01 -0.53
C THR A 376 -0.83 11.24 0.77
N ASN A 377 -0.57 11.87 1.89
CA ASN A 377 -0.60 11.25 3.20
C ASN A 377 -1.50 12.02 4.16
N SER A 378 -1.99 11.34 5.18
CA SER A 378 -2.71 11.91 6.31
C SER A 378 -1.79 12.10 7.52
N SER A 379 -2.28 12.70 8.58
CA SER A 379 -1.54 12.82 9.86
C SER A 379 -1.15 11.45 10.44
N ALA A 380 -1.95 10.40 10.17
CA ALA A 380 -1.70 9.06 10.67
C ALA A 380 -0.35 8.48 10.21
N GLU A 381 0.10 8.75 8.96
CA GLU A 381 1.37 8.25 8.45
C GLU A 381 2.56 8.92 9.13
N TYR A 382 2.42 10.16 9.58
CA TYR A 382 3.43 10.84 10.38
C TYR A 382 3.49 10.26 11.79
N TRP A 383 2.35 10.04 12.44
CA TRP A 383 2.28 9.43 13.77
C TRP A 383 2.71 7.95 13.78
N ARG A 384 2.56 7.25 12.67
CA ARG A 384 3.06 5.89 12.49
C ARG A 384 4.60 5.81 12.35
N GLY A 385 5.29 6.95 12.41
CA GLY A 385 6.73 7.03 12.52
C GLY A 385 7.51 6.86 11.22
N ASP A 386 6.85 6.86 10.07
CA ASP A 386 7.53 6.58 8.80
C ASP A 386 7.51 7.75 7.79
N ASN A 387 6.44 8.53 7.71
CA ASN A 387 6.29 9.45 6.58
C ASN A 387 7.32 10.58 6.56
N ALA A 388 7.74 11.08 7.70
CA ALA A 388 8.75 12.15 7.79
C ALA A 388 10.07 11.76 7.11
N ASN A 389 10.46 10.49 7.16
CA ASN A 389 11.70 9.99 6.57
C ASN A 389 11.75 10.10 5.03
N MET A 390 10.62 10.39 4.37
CA MET A 390 10.56 10.68 2.95
C MET A 390 11.22 12.02 2.60
N HIS A 391 11.17 13.01 3.51
CA HIS A 391 11.54 14.39 3.23
C HIS A 391 12.32 15.10 4.35
N ILE A 392 12.59 14.42 5.47
CA ILE A 392 13.42 14.91 6.58
C ILE A 392 14.53 13.90 6.83
N HIS A 393 15.78 14.37 6.94
CA HIS A 393 16.90 13.53 7.33
C HIS A 393 16.74 13.09 8.79
N PRO A 394 16.68 11.77 9.06
CA PRO A 394 16.22 11.28 10.36
C PRO A 394 17.17 11.50 11.53
N ILE A 395 18.43 11.95 11.28
CA ILE A 395 19.42 12.24 12.33
C ILE A 395 19.88 13.70 12.31
N GLU A 396 20.09 14.28 11.11
CA GLU A 396 20.59 15.66 10.97
C GLU A 396 19.49 16.72 11.16
N GLU A 397 18.25 16.32 11.32
CA GLU A 397 17.10 17.20 11.55
C GLU A 397 17.02 18.36 10.52
N ARG A 398 17.18 18.02 9.26
CA ARG A 398 17.10 18.94 8.13
C ARG A 398 16.18 18.40 7.04
N ASP A 399 15.58 19.30 6.29
CA ASP A 399 14.78 18.93 5.11
C ASP A 399 15.68 18.30 4.04
N LEU A 400 15.18 17.25 3.39
CA LEU A 400 15.79 16.61 2.23
C LEU A 400 15.34 17.30 0.93
N PRO A 401 16.12 17.22 -0.16
CA PRO A 401 15.69 17.71 -1.47
C PRO A 401 14.49 16.91 -1.99
N GLU A 402 13.58 17.60 -2.68
CA GLU A 402 12.47 16.96 -3.38
C GLU A 402 12.90 16.53 -4.77
N ALA A 403 12.44 15.35 -5.20
CA ALA A 403 12.58 14.92 -6.59
C ALA A 403 11.71 15.81 -7.52
N PRO A 404 12.23 16.30 -8.64
CA PRO A 404 11.46 17.15 -9.55
C PRO A 404 10.25 16.44 -10.18
N GLU A 405 10.26 15.11 -10.21
CA GLU A 405 9.18 14.25 -10.68
C GLU A 405 8.10 13.99 -9.62
N ALA A 406 8.33 14.37 -8.36
CA ALA A 406 7.42 14.09 -7.25
C ALA A 406 6.74 15.34 -6.70
N ARG A 407 5.58 15.13 -6.05
CA ARG A 407 4.91 16.08 -5.16
C ARG A 407 4.47 15.35 -3.90
N ILE A 408 4.68 16.00 -2.76
CA ILE A 408 4.35 15.45 -1.44
C ILE A 408 3.31 16.35 -0.79
N TYR A 409 2.17 15.77 -0.40
CA TYR A 409 1.10 16.51 0.27
C TYR A 409 0.69 15.80 1.56
N LEU A 410 0.73 16.51 2.68
CA LEU A 410 -0.01 16.15 3.87
C LEU A 410 -1.41 16.73 3.79
N PHE A 411 -2.44 15.92 3.92
CA PHE A 411 -3.80 16.35 4.18
C PHE A 411 -3.96 16.55 5.70
N SER A 412 -3.78 17.79 6.14
CA SER A 412 -3.65 18.14 7.56
C SER A 412 -4.91 17.85 8.35
N GLY A 413 -4.73 17.37 9.59
CA GLY A 413 -5.84 17.07 10.48
C GLY A 413 -6.73 15.93 10.02
N THR A 414 -6.20 14.98 9.24
CA THR A 414 -6.95 13.83 8.74
C THR A 414 -6.38 12.51 9.25
N GLN A 415 -7.17 11.46 9.17
CA GLN A 415 -6.77 10.11 9.53
C GLN A 415 -6.51 9.24 8.29
N HIS A 416 -6.03 8.00 8.51
CA HIS A 416 -5.67 7.05 7.45
C HIS A 416 -6.78 6.82 6.41
N GLY A 417 -8.02 6.67 6.83
CA GLY A 417 -9.20 6.62 5.97
C GLY A 417 -9.90 7.98 5.88
N ALA A 418 -10.62 8.24 4.80
CA ALA A 418 -11.48 9.43 4.72
C ALA A 418 -12.53 9.40 5.84
N GLY A 419 -12.74 10.54 6.50
CA GLY A 419 -13.71 10.65 7.57
C GLY A 419 -15.16 10.56 7.07
N THR A 420 -16.06 10.22 7.99
CA THR A 420 -17.51 10.16 7.77
C THR A 420 -18.25 10.99 8.77
N LEU A 421 -19.46 11.48 8.43
CA LEU A 421 -20.27 12.31 9.31
C LEU A 421 -20.88 11.58 10.52
N ALA A 422 -20.81 10.24 10.54
CA ALA A 422 -21.21 9.42 11.69
C ALA A 422 -19.94 8.94 12.42
N PRO A 423 -19.35 9.74 13.34
CA PRO A 423 -18.09 9.39 13.97
C PRO A 423 -18.27 8.19 14.88
N ASP A 424 -17.40 7.19 14.72
CA ASP A 424 -17.31 5.98 15.52
C ASP A 424 -15.90 5.88 16.13
N ASP A 425 -15.74 5.10 17.18
CA ASP A 425 -14.44 4.75 17.78
C ASP A 425 -13.96 3.35 17.37
N VAL A 426 -14.74 2.62 16.58
CA VAL A 426 -14.39 1.29 16.03
C VAL A 426 -14.11 1.39 14.53
N GLY A 427 -12.90 1.03 14.12
CA GLY A 427 -12.48 1.00 12.71
C GLY A 427 -13.05 -0.20 11.95
N PRO A 428 -13.10 -0.13 10.60
CA PRO A 428 -13.55 -1.25 9.77
C PRO A 428 -12.70 -2.52 9.90
N ASP A 429 -11.49 -2.39 10.41
CA ASP A 429 -10.54 -3.48 10.68
C ASP A 429 -10.66 -4.03 12.12
N GLY A 430 -11.59 -3.51 12.91
CA GLY A 430 -11.81 -3.88 14.30
C GLY A 430 -10.90 -3.16 15.29
N SER A 431 -10.07 -2.21 14.84
CA SER A 431 -9.28 -1.36 15.76
C SER A 431 -10.21 -0.46 16.58
N VAL A 432 -9.84 -0.24 17.85
CA VAL A 432 -10.62 0.62 18.75
C VAL A 432 -9.80 1.84 19.11
N GLY A 433 -10.35 3.02 18.82
CA GLY A 433 -9.73 4.30 19.15
C GLY A 433 -9.99 4.72 20.60
N MET A 434 -9.05 5.47 21.20
CA MET A 434 -9.27 6.14 22.48
C MET A 434 -10.37 7.21 22.37
N TYR A 435 -10.51 7.79 21.19
CA TYR A 435 -11.53 8.76 20.81
C TYR A 435 -12.19 8.35 19.51
N LYS A 436 -13.33 8.96 19.21
CA LYS A 436 -13.98 8.80 17.91
C LYS A 436 -13.06 9.24 16.79
N PHE A 437 -13.12 8.52 15.66
CA PHE A 437 -12.33 8.84 14.50
C PHE A 437 -12.69 10.20 13.91
N ASN A 438 -11.74 10.82 13.24
CA ASN A 438 -11.87 12.12 12.59
C ASN A 438 -12.91 12.06 11.46
N VAL A 439 -13.74 13.10 11.33
CA VAL A 439 -14.81 13.18 10.32
C VAL A 439 -14.40 13.88 9.04
N VAL A 440 -13.18 14.38 8.95
CA VAL A 440 -12.72 15.16 7.78
C VAL A 440 -12.58 14.27 6.54
N ASP A 441 -13.31 14.64 5.49
CA ASP A 441 -13.27 13.98 4.19
C ASP A 441 -12.26 14.66 3.26
N TYR A 442 -11.09 14.04 3.07
CA TYR A 442 -10.02 14.55 2.20
C TYR A 442 -10.17 14.18 0.71
N ARG A 443 -11.20 13.43 0.31
CA ARG A 443 -11.38 12.97 -1.08
C ARG A 443 -11.44 14.10 -2.13
N PRO A 444 -11.93 15.31 -1.83
CA PRO A 444 -11.79 16.44 -2.75
C PRO A 444 -10.34 16.76 -3.12
N LEU A 445 -9.39 16.61 -2.18
CA LEU A 445 -7.96 16.83 -2.45
C LEU A 445 -7.37 15.71 -3.32
N LEU A 446 -7.83 14.46 -3.15
CA LEU A 446 -7.44 13.35 -4.05
C LEU A 446 -7.93 13.60 -5.49
N ARG A 447 -9.16 14.06 -5.68
CA ARG A 447 -9.69 14.44 -6.99
C ARG A 447 -8.87 15.56 -7.64
N ALA A 448 -8.54 16.60 -6.86
CA ALA A 448 -7.66 17.67 -7.33
C ALA A 448 -6.27 17.14 -7.69
N SER A 449 -5.73 16.19 -6.92
CA SER A 449 -4.45 15.54 -7.21
C SER A 449 -4.48 14.80 -8.55
N LEU A 450 -5.56 14.05 -8.84
CA LEU A 450 -5.70 13.36 -10.13
C LEU A 450 -5.72 14.33 -11.31
N ILE A 451 -6.52 15.40 -11.23
CA ILE A 451 -6.60 16.40 -12.29
C ILE A 451 -5.25 17.11 -12.51
N ASN A 452 -4.54 17.39 -11.42
CA ASN A 452 -3.21 18.01 -11.50
C ASN A 452 -2.16 17.04 -12.05
N LEU A 453 -2.21 15.76 -11.69
CA LEU A 453 -1.34 14.71 -12.24
C LEU A 453 -1.54 14.57 -13.76
N ASP A 454 -2.80 14.51 -14.19
CA ASP A 454 -3.12 14.40 -15.63
C ASP A 454 -2.57 15.60 -16.42
N LYS A 455 -2.78 16.82 -15.95
CA LYS A 455 -2.21 18.03 -16.59
C LYS A 455 -0.69 17.98 -16.61
N TRP A 456 -0.07 17.58 -15.50
CA TRP A 456 1.39 17.51 -15.44
C TRP A 456 1.97 16.46 -16.39
N ALA A 457 1.36 15.28 -16.46
CA ALA A 457 1.80 14.19 -17.33
C ALA A 457 1.48 14.42 -18.82
N THR A 458 0.48 15.25 -19.13
CA THR A 458 -0.02 15.46 -20.51
C THR A 458 0.62 16.66 -21.19
N ASP A 459 0.58 17.83 -20.56
CA ASP A 459 1.03 19.10 -21.14
C ASP A 459 2.18 19.76 -20.37
N GLY A 460 2.66 19.12 -19.29
CA GLY A 460 3.74 19.62 -18.46
C GLY A 460 3.34 20.74 -17.50
N THR A 461 2.04 21.05 -17.34
CA THR A 461 1.56 22.04 -16.37
C THR A 461 1.94 21.61 -14.97
N LEU A 462 2.81 22.36 -14.32
CA LEU A 462 3.28 22.03 -12.97
C LEU A 462 2.12 22.12 -11.98
N PRO A 463 1.96 21.09 -11.13
CA PRO A 463 1.00 21.14 -10.03
C PRO A 463 1.42 22.16 -8.96
N PRO A 464 0.54 22.52 -8.01
CA PRO A 464 0.93 23.30 -6.85
C PRO A 464 2.19 22.72 -6.19
N PRO A 465 3.04 23.56 -5.58
CA PRO A 465 4.20 23.09 -4.82
C PRO A 465 3.79 22.09 -3.74
N SER A 466 4.69 21.19 -3.39
CA SER A 466 4.51 20.29 -2.26
C SER A 466 4.18 21.04 -0.98
N SER A 467 3.32 20.45 -0.15
CA SER A 467 2.88 21.02 1.13
C SER A 467 2.89 19.94 2.20
N TYR A 468 3.90 19.97 3.06
CA TYR A 468 4.15 19.00 4.13
C TYR A 468 4.96 19.66 5.26
N PRO A 469 5.04 19.07 6.46
CA PRO A 469 5.80 19.63 7.57
C PRO A 469 7.31 19.71 7.25
N ARG A 470 7.94 20.84 7.57
CA ARG A 470 9.36 21.13 7.32
C ARG A 470 10.07 21.57 8.59
N ILE A 471 11.34 21.23 8.71
CA ILE A 471 12.21 21.70 9.78
C ILE A 471 12.51 23.20 9.57
N ASN A 472 12.81 23.59 8.35
CA ASN A 472 13.28 24.94 8.02
C ASN A 472 12.25 26.06 8.29
N ASP A 473 10.95 25.76 8.29
CA ASP A 473 9.88 26.72 8.57
C ASP A 473 9.19 26.49 9.93
N GLY A 474 9.65 25.50 10.70
CA GLY A 474 9.14 25.18 12.03
C GLY A 474 7.80 24.46 12.05
N THR A 475 7.32 23.99 10.88
CA THR A 475 6.07 23.21 10.79
C THR A 475 6.27 21.73 11.09
N ALA A 476 7.51 21.22 11.12
CA ALA A 476 7.86 19.88 11.59
C ALA A 476 8.47 19.94 12.99
N ILE A 477 7.94 19.15 13.93
CA ILE A 477 8.42 19.01 15.29
C ILE A 477 8.44 17.54 15.72
N LYS A 478 9.16 17.24 16.80
CA LYS A 478 9.19 15.88 17.37
C LYS A 478 7.84 15.54 18.03
N PRO A 479 7.40 14.28 18.01
CA PRO A 479 6.13 13.85 18.61
C PRO A 479 5.99 14.24 20.08
N GLU A 480 7.04 14.11 20.89
CA GLU A 480 7.04 14.48 22.31
C GLU A 480 6.78 15.97 22.53
N VAL A 481 7.31 16.84 21.65
CA VAL A 481 7.08 18.29 21.70
C VAL A 481 5.63 18.61 21.35
N LEU A 482 5.07 17.91 20.36
CA LEU A 482 3.65 18.07 19.99
C LEU A 482 2.73 17.63 21.13
N ILE A 483 3.00 16.47 21.75
CA ILE A 483 2.23 15.96 22.88
C ILE A 483 2.21 16.97 24.03
N GLU A 484 3.36 17.57 24.37
CA GLU A 484 3.43 18.62 25.40
C GLU A 484 2.58 19.85 25.03
N LYS A 485 2.63 20.30 23.76
CA LYS A 485 1.80 21.42 23.27
C LYS A 485 0.32 21.11 23.37
N VAL A 486 -0.11 19.92 22.91
CA VAL A 486 -1.52 19.51 22.97
C VAL A 486 -2.02 19.48 24.42
N ASN A 487 -1.25 18.93 25.35
CA ASN A 487 -1.59 18.89 26.79
C ASN A 487 -1.73 20.29 27.41
N ASN A 488 -1.05 21.29 26.86
CA ASN A 488 -1.15 22.67 27.33
C ASN A 488 -2.40 23.42 26.76
N ILE A 489 -2.95 22.94 25.63
CA ILE A 489 -4.10 23.58 24.95
C ILE A 489 -5.40 22.85 25.29
N LEU A 490 -5.37 21.50 25.32
CA LEU A 490 -6.54 20.64 25.44
C LEU A 490 -6.44 19.75 26.69
N ASP A 491 -7.54 19.59 27.39
CA ASP A 491 -7.67 18.63 28.49
C ASP A 491 -8.13 17.27 27.93
N ILE A 492 -7.21 16.56 27.28
CA ILE A 492 -7.43 15.24 26.67
C ILE A 492 -6.30 14.27 27.01
N ASN A 493 -6.57 12.99 26.93
CA ASN A 493 -5.54 11.97 27.02
C ASN A 493 -4.70 11.96 25.74
N THR A 494 -3.39 11.99 25.88
CA THR A 494 -2.44 11.88 24.78
C THR A 494 -1.66 10.57 24.86
N PRO A 495 -1.05 10.12 23.74
CA PRO A 495 -0.19 8.95 23.75
C PRO A 495 1.00 9.12 24.73
N ASP A 496 1.46 8.00 25.32
CA ASP A 496 2.74 7.99 26.02
C ASP A 496 3.87 8.20 24.99
N PRO A 497 4.67 9.28 25.08
CA PRO A 497 5.72 9.57 24.11
C PRO A 497 6.77 8.46 23.98
N LYS A 498 6.95 7.63 25.03
CA LYS A 498 7.86 6.48 25.01
C LYS A 498 7.33 5.28 24.20
N LYS A 499 6.04 5.30 23.88
CA LYS A 499 5.36 4.25 23.11
C LYS A 499 5.00 4.69 21.69
N VAL A 500 5.36 5.92 21.31
CA VAL A 500 5.24 6.36 19.90
C VAL A 500 6.21 5.54 19.06
N TRP A 501 5.67 4.83 18.09
CA TRP A 501 6.45 3.92 17.27
C TRP A 501 7.41 4.65 16.33
N LEU A 502 8.61 4.09 16.16
CA LEU A 502 9.65 4.58 15.27
C LEU A 502 10.13 3.46 14.36
N ILE A 503 10.48 3.80 13.12
CA ILE A 503 11.17 2.86 12.25
C ILE A 503 12.56 2.58 12.82
N ARG A 504 12.94 1.30 12.78
CA ARG A 504 14.26 0.82 13.19
C ARG A 504 15.05 0.34 11.99
N ARG A 505 16.37 0.53 12.05
CA ARG A 505 17.26 -0.21 11.17
C ARG A 505 17.13 -1.70 11.48
N VAL A 506 16.98 -2.50 10.44
CA VAL A 506 16.79 -3.96 10.54
C VAL A 506 17.89 -4.71 9.81
N ASP A 507 18.27 -5.85 10.36
CA ASP A 507 19.11 -6.85 9.70
C ASP A 507 18.28 -8.13 9.49
N MET A 508 18.07 -8.45 8.23
CA MET A 508 17.32 -9.62 7.78
C MET A 508 18.24 -10.80 7.46
N GLY A 509 19.54 -10.71 7.80
CA GLY A 509 20.55 -11.74 7.55
C GLY A 509 21.32 -11.54 6.25
N GLU A 510 22.33 -12.41 6.04
CA GLU A 510 23.32 -12.29 4.96
C GLU A 510 22.72 -12.32 3.54
N ARG A 511 21.57 -12.98 3.36
CA ARG A 511 20.90 -13.12 2.07
C ARG A 511 19.71 -12.16 1.87
N ALA A 512 19.58 -11.15 2.73
CA ALA A 512 18.52 -10.17 2.62
C ALA A 512 18.54 -9.41 1.28
N SER A 513 19.73 -9.14 0.73
CA SER A 513 19.88 -8.53 -0.61
C SER A 513 19.38 -9.42 -1.76
N GLU A 514 19.28 -10.72 -1.54
CA GLU A 514 18.69 -11.69 -2.49
C GLU A 514 17.18 -11.86 -2.25
N GLY A 515 16.59 -11.12 -1.29
CA GLY A 515 15.20 -11.28 -0.89
C GLY A 515 14.94 -12.50 -0.02
N ILE A 516 15.96 -13.05 0.65
CA ILE A 516 15.83 -14.22 1.53
C ILE A 516 16.16 -13.80 2.95
N GLY A 517 15.12 -13.64 3.76
CA GLY A 517 15.25 -13.13 5.12
C GLY A 517 15.28 -14.17 6.21
N ARG A 518 15.88 -13.79 7.36
CA ARG A 518 15.66 -14.42 8.67
C ARG A 518 14.71 -13.55 9.47
N LEU A 519 13.70 -14.18 10.05
CA LEU A 519 12.63 -13.52 10.78
C LEU A 519 12.44 -14.13 12.18
N PRO A 520 12.10 -13.35 13.20
CA PRO A 520 12.00 -11.88 13.18
C PRO A 520 13.34 -11.22 12.82
N ALA A 521 13.28 -10.05 12.20
CA ALA A 521 14.46 -9.27 11.88
C ALA A 521 15.18 -8.85 13.17
N LYS A 522 16.52 -8.79 13.12
CA LYS A 522 17.27 -8.19 14.21
C LYS A 522 17.16 -6.67 14.15
N GLU A 523 16.76 -6.06 15.25
CA GLU A 523 16.52 -4.63 15.37
C GLU A 523 17.74 -3.90 15.95
N PHE A 524 17.93 -2.64 15.51
CA PHE A 524 19.02 -1.77 15.92
C PHE A 524 18.51 -0.36 16.23
N GLU A 525 19.24 0.67 15.82
CA GLU A 525 18.94 2.07 16.07
C GLU A 525 17.63 2.51 15.41
N THR A 526 16.94 3.44 16.04
CA THR A 526 15.73 4.06 15.49
C THR A 526 16.07 5.24 14.59
N TYR A 527 15.32 5.37 13.50
CA TYR A 527 15.24 6.62 12.73
C TYR A 527 14.31 7.58 13.47
N GLN A 528 14.73 8.84 13.64
CA GLN A 528 13.89 9.85 14.30
C GLN A 528 12.65 10.14 13.46
N ASN A 529 11.55 10.44 14.13
CA ASN A 529 10.31 10.84 13.49
C ASN A 529 9.96 12.30 13.78
N PHE A 530 9.24 12.92 12.86
CA PHE A 530 8.68 14.26 12.96
C PHE A 530 7.21 14.25 12.60
N VAL A 531 6.44 15.11 13.23
CA VAL A 531 5.00 15.29 13.00
C VAL A 531 4.72 16.76 12.70
N SER A 532 3.53 17.05 12.17
CA SER A 532 3.15 18.45 11.95
C SER A 532 3.02 19.19 13.29
N ASN A 533 3.56 20.41 13.34
CA ASN A 533 3.32 21.35 14.43
C ASN A 533 1.84 21.82 14.39
N ILE A 534 1.37 22.43 15.48
CA ILE A 534 0.00 22.93 15.62
C ILE A 534 -0.02 24.42 15.94
N ASP A 535 -1.13 25.07 15.58
CA ASP A 535 -1.46 26.45 15.97
C ASP A 535 -2.16 26.52 17.34
N GLU A 536 -2.68 27.71 17.68
CA GLU A 536 -3.36 28.00 18.96
C GLU A 536 -4.66 27.20 19.14
N ASP A 537 -5.30 26.81 18.05
CA ASP A 537 -6.54 26.02 18.03
C ASP A 537 -6.27 24.51 17.94
N ALA A 538 -5.00 24.09 18.08
CA ALA A 538 -4.52 22.72 17.94
C ALA A 538 -4.68 22.13 16.52
N ASN A 539 -4.81 22.95 15.49
CA ASN A 539 -4.81 22.49 14.10
C ASN A 539 -3.38 22.40 13.55
N GLU A 540 -3.10 21.35 12.77
CA GLU A 540 -1.81 21.17 12.12
C GLU A 540 -1.44 22.34 11.21
N THR A 541 -0.16 22.78 11.28
CA THR A 541 0.36 23.91 10.51
C THR A 541 1.06 23.50 9.23
N GLY A 542 1.55 22.25 9.14
CA GLY A 542 2.13 21.69 7.93
C GLY A 542 1.06 21.04 7.04
N GLY A 543 1.23 21.11 5.72
CA GLY A 543 0.33 20.46 4.77
C GLY A 543 -0.85 21.33 4.30
N ILE A 544 -1.84 20.68 3.71
CA ILE A 544 -3.04 21.30 3.15
C ILE A 544 -4.20 21.10 4.13
N ARG A 545 -4.76 22.19 4.65
CA ARG A 545 -5.95 22.15 5.49
C ARG A 545 -7.21 22.16 4.64
N MET A 546 -8.15 21.29 4.98
CA MET A 546 -9.49 21.33 4.40
C MET A 546 -10.25 22.58 4.87
N PRO A 547 -11.23 23.09 4.09
CA PRO A 547 -12.07 24.22 4.49
C PRO A 547 -12.71 24.06 5.87
N ASP A 548 -13.09 22.86 6.25
CA ASP A 548 -13.65 22.53 7.57
C ASP A 548 -12.70 22.87 8.73
N LEU A 549 -11.39 22.89 8.47
CA LEU A 549 -10.34 23.21 9.46
C LEU A 549 -9.86 24.67 9.38
N THR A 550 -10.15 25.40 8.29
CA THR A 550 -9.68 26.77 8.08
C THR A 550 -10.67 27.83 8.53
N CYS A 551 -11.82 27.41 9.07
CA CYS A 551 -12.87 28.30 9.58
C CYS A 551 -13.32 29.39 8.59
N LEU A 552 -13.72 29.01 7.39
CA LEU A 552 -14.22 29.92 6.34
C LEU A 552 -15.50 30.72 6.73
N LEU A 553 -16.10 30.40 7.87
CA LEU A 553 -17.29 31.13 8.39
C LEU A 553 -17.04 32.61 8.59
N TYR A 554 -15.80 33.05 8.83
CA TYR A 554 -15.43 34.45 8.96
C TYR A 554 -15.18 35.16 7.61
N THR A 555 -14.90 34.40 6.56
CA THR A 555 -14.53 34.94 5.24
C THR A 555 -15.62 34.75 4.19
N SER A 556 -16.60 33.89 4.44
CA SER A 556 -17.74 33.62 3.56
C SER A 556 -19.02 33.65 4.38
N PRO A 557 -19.71 34.81 4.50
CA PRO A 557 -20.97 34.92 5.23
C PRO A 557 -21.97 33.91 4.65
N SER A 558 -22.58 33.09 5.51
CA SER A 558 -23.56 32.12 5.07
C SER A 558 -24.76 32.82 4.44
N PRO A 559 -25.51 32.21 3.51
CA PRO A 559 -26.75 32.78 2.98
C PRO A 559 -27.78 33.11 4.06
N ARG A 560 -27.64 32.59 5.28
CA ARG A 560 -28.48 32.96 6.43
C ARG A 560 -28.11 34.35 7.03
N ASP A 561 -26.81 34.70 6.97
CA ASP A 561 -26.32 35.97 7.51
C ASP A 561 -26.70 37.17 6.61
N GLN A 562 -27.07 36.91 5.35
CA GLN A 562 -27.52 37.91 4.40
C GLN A 562 -29.02 38.27 4.52
N ARG A 563 -29.79 37.55 5.35
CA ARG A 563 -31.22 37.80 5.58
C ARG A 563 -31.53 38.66 6.80
N GLY A 564 -30.52 39.22 7.45
CA GLY A 564 -30.63 39.99 8.68
C GLY A 564 -30.38 41.49 8.53
N SER A 565 -30.50 42.05 7.33
CA SER A 565 -30.47 43.53 7.12
C SER A 565 -31.70 43.99 6.39
#